data_4907dcf483a251733772654280b41e5e
#
_entry.id   4907dcf483a251733772654280b41e5e
#
_cell.length_a   1.000
_cell.length_b   1.000
_cell.length_c   1.000
_cell.angle_alpha   90.00
_cell.angle_beta   90.00
_cell.angle_gamma   90.00
#
_symmetry.space_group_name_H-M   'P 1'
#
loop_
_entity.id
_entity.type
_entity.pdbx_description
1 polymer ?
#
loop_
_entity_poly.entity_id
_entity_poly.type
_entity_poly.pdbx_seq_one_letter_code
_entity_poly.pdbx_strand_id
1 'polypeptide(L)'
;MKCRIILELLAILFFTGCYNREQISRLDEAEAVLQNKPASALTILQQLKSKGSQAEQARYALLYSEALDKNHIKATNDSLIRRAWEYYKHHPKAFRHQCKTLYYWGKVKLREGDKPGALRLYLKVEEKLKDTNEPYYAGLLYSQIGEVYYDQMNYSRAYHYFREARNNFRQADNTREETKATLDMAAATFNSKDMEKAMGLYSAALDLADEHKYDKLAKASLTNLASLYVVSGKKQIPHDLLQRIELSARHDTLYGYHTLVDVNLLKNRIDSARYYLALAETHSTDIRDMADLQYTAYRIEAQARNFEKATEKIHHYIYLTDSLTRSNMQFSAGMVERDYFKERTKFAQYRMKNRTVWEIAIAAATFFIIGIAWYIVRQRLRMQRDRT
;
A
#
# COMPACT_ATOMS: atom_id res chain seq x y z
N MET A 1 -39.24 -25.73 -39.30
CA MET A 1 -38.60 -25.90 -37.98
C MET A 1 -37.12 -25.51 -37.96
N LYS A 2 -36.29 -26.03 -38.86
CA LYS A 2 -34.83 -25.74 -38.84
C LYS A 2 -34.47 -24.25 -38.99
N CYS A 3 -35.15 -23.49 -39.88
CA CYS A 3 -34.90 -22.07 -40.08
C CYS A 3 -35.23 -21.20 -38.85
N ARG A 4 -36.27 -21.56 -38.07
CA ARG A 4 -36.67 -20.82 -36.86
C ARG A 4 -35.67 -20.99 -35.73
N ILE A 5 -35.10 -22.20 -35.57
CA ILE A 5 -34.05 -22.50 -34.59
C ILE A 5 -32.76 -21.76 -34.94
N ILE A 6 -32.39 -21.66 -36.23
CA ILE A 6 -31.23 -20.91 -36.67
C ILE A 6 -31.40 -19.41 -36.43
N LEU A 7 -32.60 -18.85 -36.65
CA LEU A 7 -32.89 -17.44 -36.37
C LEU A 7 -32.84 -17.13 -34.85
N GLU A 8 -33.39 -18.02 -34.03
CA GLU A 8 -33.34 -17.89 -32.57
C GLU A 8 -31.91 -17.99 -32.04
N LEU A 9 -31.06 -18.89 -32.57
CA LEU A 9 -29.66 -19.01 -32.26
C LEU A 9 -28.84 -17.77 -32.71
N LEU A 10 -29.13 -17.23 -33.89
CA LEU A 10 -28.53 -15.99 -34.37
C LEU A 10 -28.95 -14.79 -33.52
N ALA A 11 -30.20 -14.69 -33.13
CA ALA A 11 -30.71 -13.64 -32.24
C ALA A 11 -30.02 -13.72 -30.86
N ILE A 12 -29.89 -14.91 -30.29
CA ILE A 12 -29.16 -15.11 -29.01
C ILE A 12 -27.68 -14.69 -29.13
N LEU A 13 -26.99 -15.02 -30.24
CA LEU A 13 -25.62 -14.61 -30.51
C LEU A 13 -25.48 -13.09 -30.68
N PHE A 14 -26.47 -12.43 -31.34
CA PHE A 14 -26.48 -10.97 -31.45
C PHE A 14 -26.73 -10.27 -30.13
N PHE A 15 -27.66 -10.75 -29.31
CA PHE A 15 -27.95 -10.18 -28.00
C PHE A 15 -26.80 -10.38 -27.00
N THR A 16 -26.13 -11.53 -27.02
CA THR A 16 -24.96 -11.78 -26.18
C THR A 16 -23.74 -10.94 -26.63
N GLY A 17 -23.57 -10.74 -27.93
CA GLY A 17 -22.48 -9.90 -28.48
C GLY A 17 -22.66 -8.41 -28.17
N CYS A 18 -23.88 -7.87 -28.24
CA CYS A 18 -24.16 -6.47 -27.86
C CYS A 18 -24.01 -6.24 -26.36
N TYR A 19 -24.51 -7.16 -25.53
CA TYR A 19 -24.39 -7.06 -24.07
C TYR A 19 -22.95 -7.09 -23.61
N ASN A 20 -22.11 -7.94 -24.20
CA ASN A 20 -20.69 -8.04 -23.87
C ASN A 20 -19.92 -6.75 -24.26
N ARG A 21 -20.29 -6.12 -25.38
CA ARG A 21 -19.66 -4.86 -25.83
C ARG A 21 -20.00 -3.68 -24.91
N GLU A 22 -21.21 -3.60 -24.42
CA GLU A 22 -21.65 -2.56 -23.48
C GLU A 22 -20.92 -2.70 -22.15
N GLN A 23 -20.81 -3.93 -21.63
CA GLN A 23 -20.10 -4.19 -20.36
C GLN A 23 -18.63 -3.84 -20.45
N ILE A 24 -17.93 -4.19 -21.54
CA ILE A 24 -16.52 -3.83 -21.77
C ILE A 24 -16.38 -2.30 -21.81
N SER A 25 -17.25 -1.61 -22.59
CA SER A 25 -17.24 -0.15 -22.68
C SER A 25 -17.41 0.53 -21.32
N ARG A 26 -18.30 0.00 -20.47
CA ARG A 26 -18.50 0.52 -19.11
C ARG A 26 -17.29 0.26 -18.19
N LEU A 27 -16.62 -0.89 -18.33
CA LEU A 27 -15.38 -1.16 -17.61
C LEU A 27 -14.25 -0.21 -18.06
N ASP A 28 -14.16 0.08 -19.36
CA ASP A 28 -13.21 1.05 -19.91
C ASP A 28 -13.47 2.47 -19.37
N GLU A 29 -14.73 2.89 -19.34
CA GLU A 29 -15.18 4.16 -18.77
C GLU A 29 -14.82 4.27 -17.29
N ALA A 30 -15.13 3.24 -16.49
CA ALA A 30 -14.80 3.21 -15.08
C ALA A 30 -13.28 3.30 -14.85
N GLU A 31 -12.48 2.55 -15.60
CA GLU A 31 -11.02 2.56 -15.49
C GLU A 31 -10.43 3.92 -15.86
N ALA A 32 -10.94 4.57 -16.90
CA ALA A 32 -10.47 5.88 -17.36
C ALA A 32 -10.68 6.99 -16.31
N VAL A 33 -11.79 6.95 -15.55
CA VAL A 33 -12.09 7.98 -14.55
C VAL A 33 -11.62 7.63 -13.14
N LEU A 34 -11.18 6.39 -12.90
CA LEU A 34 -10.89 5.84 -11.56
C LEU A 34 -9.82 6.63 -10.80
N GLN A 35 -8.81 7.15 -11.50
CA GLN A 35 -7.72 7.90 -10.86
C GLN A 35 -8.17 9.30 -10.41
N ASN A 36 -8.95 9.99 -11.23
CA ASN A 36 -9.29 11.39 -11.02
C ASN A 36 -10.67 11.60 -10.37
N LYS A 37 -11.60 10.66 -10.60
CA LYS A 37 -12.99 10.70 -10.11
C LYS A 37 -13.41 9.34 -9.55
N PRO A 38 -12.80 8.87 -8.45
CA PRO A 38 -13.05 7.51 -7.93
C PRO A 38 -14.51 7.27 -7.54
N ALA A 39 -15.24 8.29 -7.08
CA ALA A 39 -16.68 8.18 -6.78
C ALA A 39 -17.51 7.88 -8.03
N SER A 40 -17.23 8.56 -9.15
CA SER A 40 -17.89 8.28 -10.43
C SER A 40 -17.57 6.87 -10.93
N ALA A 41 -16.31 6.44 -10.85
CA ALA A 41 -15.92 5.07 -11.19
C ALA A 41 -16.70 4.03 -10.36
N LEU A 42 -16.82 4.26 -9.05
CA LEU A 42 -17.57 3.36 -8.18
C LEU A 42 -19.05 3.29 -8.57
N THR A 43 -19.68 4.43 -8.89
CA THR A 43 -21.07 4.47 -9.34
C THR A 43 -21.27 3.66 -10.62
N ILE A 44 -20.36 3.82 -11.61
CA ILE A 44 -20.40 3.04 -12.85
C ILE A 44 -20.30 1.54 -12.53
N LEU A 45 -19.33 1.15 -11.70
CA LEU A 45 -19.09 -0.25 -11.33
C LEU A 45 -20.25 -0.86 -10.52
N GLN A 46 -20.94 -0.08 -9.68
CA GLN A 46 -22.11 -0.54 -8.93
C GLN A 46 -23.32 -0.86 -9.84
N GLN A 47 -23.43 -0.18 -10.99
CA GLN A 47 -24.47 -0.45 -11.98
C GLN A 47 -24.19 -1.70 -12.82
N LEU A 48 -22.92 -2.14 -12.87
CA LEU A 48 -22.53 -3.33 -13.59
C LEU A 48 -22.82 -4.58 -12.76
N LYS A 49 -23.42 -5.59 -13.42
CA LYS A 49 -23.52 -6.93 -12.83
C LYS A 49 -22.23 -7.67 -13.14
N SER A 50 -21.67 -8.38 -12.15
CA SER A 50 -20.48 -9.24 -12.34
C SER A 50 -20.83 -10.46 -13.21
N LYS A 51 -21.21 -10.21 -14.47
CA LYS A 51 -21.54 -11.21 -15.51
C LYS A 51 -20.52 -11.07 -16.63
N GLY A 52 -20.48 -12.03 -17.55
CA GLY A 52 -19.57 -12.03 -18.69
C GLY A 52 -18.47 -13.08 -18.57
N SER A 53 -17.44 -12.96 -19.41
CA SER A 53 -16.28 -13.84 -19.42
C SER A 53 -15.49 -13.79 -18.11
N GLN A 54 -14.68 -14.80 -17.84
CA GLN A 54 -13.79 -14.82 -16.65
C GLN A 54 -12.85 -13.60 -16.64
N ALA A 55 -12.39 -13.14 -17.80
CA ALA A 55 -11.55 -11.95 -17.92
C ALA A 55 -12.27 -10.67 -17.47
N GLU A 56 -13.51 -10.48 -17.92
CA GLU A 56 -14.34 -9.33 -17.56
C GLU A 56 -14.72 -9.34 -16.08
N GLN A 57 -15.06 -10.52 -15.54
CA GLN A 57 -15.33 -10.68 -14.10
C GLN A 57 -14.09 -10.38 -13.25
N ALA A 58 -12.91 -10.78 -13.69
CA ALA A 58 -11.64 -10.48 -13.00
C ALA A 58 -11.30 -8.99 -13.06
N ARG A 59 -11.49 -8.36 -14.25
CA ARG A 59 -11.27 -6.92 -14.42
C ARG A 59 -12.26 -6.11 -13.57
N TYR A 60 -13.54 -6.47 -13.58
CA TYR A 60 -14.53 -5.87 -12.70
C TYR A 60 -14.14 -5.97 -11.23
N ALA A 61 -13.75 -7.17 -10.78
CA ALA A 61 -13.38 -7.40 -9.39
C ALA A 61 -12.17 -6.55 -8.96
N LEU A 62 -11.18 -6.40 -9.83
CA LEU A 62 -10.02 -5.55 -9.58
C LEU A 62 -10.40 -4.07 -9.52
N LEU A 63 -11.10 -3.56 -10.53
CA LEU A 63 -11.50 -2.15 -10.60
C LEU A 63 -12.44 -1.76 -9.45
N TYR A 64 -13.36 -2.64 -9.07
CA TYR A 64 -14.26 -2.40 -7.95
C TYR A 64 -13.51 -2.34 -6.61
N SER A 65 -12.54 -3.25 -6.41
CA SER A 65 -11.71 -3.23 -5.20
C SER A 65 -10.84 -1.96 -5.12
N GLU A 66 -10.28 -1.52 -6.25
CA GLU A 66 -9.54 -0.27 -6.36
C GLU A 66 -10.45 0.94 -6.10
N ALA A 67 -11.68 0.95 -6.66
CA ALA A 67 -12.64 2.03 -6.44
C ALA A 67 -13.08 2.13 -4.97
N LEU A 68 -13.32 1.01 -4.31
CA LEU A 68 -13.63 0.98 -2.87
C LEU A 68 -12.48 1.60 -2.05
N ASP A 69 -11.24 1.20 -2.34
CA ASP A 69 -10.08 1.73 -1.63
C ASP A 69 -9.92 3.24 -1.80
N LYS A 70 -10.02 3.74 -3.03
CA LYS A 70 -9.89 5.17 -3.35
C LYS A 70 -11.03 6.04 -2.79
N ASN A 71 -12.20 5.46 -2.54
CA ASN A 71 -13.32 6.11 -1.87
C ASN A 71 -13.32 5.91 -0.35
N HIS A 72 -12.26 5.31 0.22
CA HIS A 72 -12.14 5.01 1.65
C HIS A 72 -13.26 4.10 2.19
N ILE A 73 -13.90 3.32 1.33
CA ILE A 73 -14.96 2.38 1.70
C ILE A 73 -14.33 1.05 2.07
N LYS A 74 -14.67 0.55 3.25
CA LYS A 74 -14.18 -0.73 3.74
C LYS A 74 -14.81 -1.87 2.95
N ALA A 75 -14.01 -2.70 2.29
CA ALA A 75 -14.49 -3.97 1.74
C ALA A 75 -14.94 -4.90 2.88
N THR A 76 -16.03 -5.62 2.67
CA THR A 76 -16.58 -6.53 3.69
C THR A 76 -15.73 -7.79 3.88
N ASN A 77 -15.04 -8.22 2.82
CA ASN A 77 -14.14 -9.37 2.81
C ASN A 77 -13.27 -9.37 1.53
N ASP A 78 -12.36 -10.32 1.43
CA ASP A 78 -11.43 -10.45 0.30
C ASP A 78 -11.95 -11.26 -0.90
N SER A 79 -13.20 -11.75 -0.86
CA SER A 79 -13.72 -12.66 -1.89
C SER A 79 -13.72 -12.06 -3.30
N LEU A 80 -13.99 -10.77 -3.40
CA LEU A 80 -14.03 -10.06 -4.69
C LEU A 80 -12.62 -9.98 -5.31
N ILE A 81 -11.65 -9.45 -4.59
CA ILE A 81 -10.28 -9.30 -5.09
C ILE A 81 -9.58 -10.65 -5.30
N ARG A 82 -9.93 -11.66 -4.51
CA ARG A 82 -9.45 -13.04 -4.69
C ARG A 82 -9.89 -13.61 -6.03
N ARG A 83 -11.13 -13.32 -6.49
CA ARG A 83 -11.60 -13.71 -7.83
C ARG A 83 -10.72 -13.13 -8.94
N ALA A 84 -10.32 -11.86 -8.83
CA ALA A 84 -9.37 -11.25 -9.76
C ALA A 84 -8.03 -12.01 -9.76
N TRP A 85 -7.51 -12.34 -8.59
CA TRP A 85 -6.26 -13.09 -8.47
C TRP A 85 -6.33 -14.48 -9.08
N GLU A 86 -7.41 -15.23 -8.85
CA GLU A 86 -7.59 -16.58 -9.41
C GLU A 86 -7.50 -16.57 -10.95
N TYR A 87 -7.96 -15.52 -11.60
CA TYR A 87 -7.81 -15.35 -13.03
C TYR A 87 -6.40 -14.89 -13.40
N TYR A 88 -5.93 -13.76 -12.84
CA TYR A 88 -4.68 -13.13 -13.30
C TYR A 88 -3.42 -13.96 -12.97
N LYS A 89 -3.42 -14.78 -11.93
CA LYS A 89 -2.26 -15.64 -11.60
C LYS A 89 -1.84 -16.58 -12.73
N HIS A 90 -2.78 -16.94 -13.62
CA HIS A 90 -2.55 -17.80 -14.78
C HIS A 90 -2.29 -17.02 -16.08
N HIS A 91 -2.25 -15.69 -16.03
CA HIS A 91 -2.06 -14.82 -17.18
C HIS A 91 -0.78 -13.98 -17.04
N PRO A 92 0.42 -14.52 -17.35
CA PRO A 92 1.69 -13.81 -17.13
C PRO A 92 1.79 -12.49 -17.88
N LYS A 93 1.16 -12.39 -19.07
CA LYS A 93 1.11 -11.15 -19.86
C LYS A 93 0.32 -10.02 -19.18
N ALA A 94 -0.55 -10.34 -18.23
CA ALA A 94 -1.33 -9.37 -17.45
C ALA A 94 -0.58 -8.93 -16.18
N PHE A 95 0.73 -8.72 -16.28
CA PHE A 95 1.63 -8.42 -15.17
C PHE A 95 1.14 -7.25 -14.29
N ARG A 96 0.76 -6.10 -14.90
CA ARG A 96 0.25 -4.94 -14.16
C ARG A 96 -1.02 -5.28 -13.35
N HIS A 97 -1.93 -6.07 -13.92
CA HIS A 97 -3.13 -6.52 -13.22
C HIS A 97 -2.80 -7.46 -12.07
N GLN A 98 -1.79 -8.33 -12.23
CA GLN A 98 -1.31 -9.18 -11.12
C GLN A 98 -0.79 -8.33 -9.96
N CYS A 99 0.07 -7.34 -10.23
CA CYS A 99 0.61 -6.45 -9.20
C CYS A 99 -0.50 -5.63 -8.52
N LYS A 100 -1.39 -5.01 -9.30
CA LYS A 100 -2.54 -4.27 -8.76
C LYS A 100 -3.45 -5.16 -7.90
N THR A 101 -3.72 -6.39 -8.35
CA THR A 101 -4.57 -7.32 -7.61
C THR A 101 -3.97 -7.68 -6.25
N LEU A 102 -2.69 -8.05 -6.22
CA LEU A 102 -2.00 -8.38 -4.96
C LEU A 102 -1.90 -7.16 -4.04
N TYR A 103 -1.64 -5.97 -4.60
CA TYR A 103 -1.58 -4.71 -3.86
C TYR A 103 -2.92 -4.40 -3.16
N TYR A 104 -4.04 -4.39 -3.91
CA TYR A 104 -5.35 -4.12 -3.33
C TYR A 104 -5.83 -5.24 -2.41
N TRP A 105 -5.44 -6.48 -2.66
CA TRP A 105 -5.70 -7.58 -1.72
C TRP A 105 -4.96 -7.37 -0.40
N GLY A 106 -3.70 -6.92 -0.46
CA GLY A 106 -2.95 -6.51 0.73
C GLY A 106 -3.67 -5.41 1.52
N LYS A 107 -4.20 -4.39 0.83
CA LYS A 107 -4.99 -3.32 1.48
C LYS A 107 -6.27 -3.84 2.14
N VAL A 108 -6.97 -4.79 1.53
CA VAL A 108 -8.13 -5.45 2.15
C VAL A 108 -7.69 -6.19 3.42
N LYS A 109 -6.58 -6.94 3.35
CA LYS A 109 -6.02 -7.67 4.52
C LYS A 109 -5.65 -6.73 5.66
N LEU A 110 -5.05 -5.57 5.38
CA LEU A 110 -4.78 -4.56 6.41
C LEU A 110 -6.06 -4.08 7.11
N ARG A 111 -7.13 -3.84 6.35
CA ARG A 111 -8.43 -3.41 6.89
C ARG A 111 -9.15 -4.51 7.68
N GLU A 112 -8.89 -5.77 7.36
CA GLU A 112 -9.33 -6.94 8.14
C GLU A 112 -8.50 -7.15 9.43
N GLY A 113 -7.39 -6.42 9.60
CA GLY A 113 -6.44 -6.59 10.70
C GLY A 113 -5.38 -7.67 10.44
N ASP A 114 -5.43 -8.35 9.30
CA ASP A 114 -4.45 -9.38 8.90
C ASP A 114 -3.17 -8.72 8.32
N LYS A 115 -2.41 -8.04 9.20
CA LYS A 115 -1.13 -7.42 8.84
C LYS A 115 -0.11 -8.43 8.26
N PRO A 116 0.04 -9.66 8.82
CA PRO A 116 0.93 -10.68 8.25
C PRO A 116 0.55 -11.07 6.81
N GLY A 117 -0.74 -11.30 6.58
CA GLY A 117 -1.26 -11.64 5.25
C GLY A 117 -1.03 -10.52 4.25
N ALA A 118 -1.27 -9.27 4.64
CA ALA A 118 -0.99 -8.10 3.82
C ALA A 118 0.49 -8.02 3.42
N LEU A 119 1.39 -8.12 4.39
CA LEU A 119 2.83 -8.05 4.13
C LEU A 119 3.30 -9.17 3.19
N ARG A 120 2.82 -10.41 3.34
CA ARG A 120 3.13 -11.51 2.41
C ARG A 120 2.68 -11.22 0.98
N LEU A 121 1.52 -10.57 0.81
CA LEU A 121 1.04 -10.15 -0.51
C LEU A 121 1.94 -9.06 -1.10
N TYR A 122 2.35 -8.08 -0.30
CA TYR A 122 3.26 -7.02 -0.72
C TYR A 122 4.65 -7.55 -1.12
N LEU A 123 5.21 -8.49 -0.37
CA LEU A 123 6.47 -9.15 -0.72
C LEU A 123 6.37 -9.92 -2.06
N LYS A 124 5.20 -10.51 -2.37
CA LYS A 124 4.97 -11.12 -3.70
C LYS A 124 4.94 -10.08 -4.82
N VAL A 125 4.40 -8.88 -4.57
CA VAL A 125 4.44 -7.77 -5.55
C VAL A 125 5.88 -7.30 -5.73
N GLU A 126 6.62 -7.10 -4.64
CA GLU A 126 8.04 -6.69 -4.69
C GLU A 126 8.87 -7.63 -5.55
N GLU A 127 8.69 -8.94 -5.36
CA GLU A 127 9.36 -9.95 -6.17
C GLU A 127 9.05 -9.81 -7.67
N LYS A 128 7.78 -9.56 -7.99
CA LYS A 128 7.37 -9.38 -9.38
C LYS A 128 7.91 -8.10 -10.00
N LEU A 129 8.07 -7.04 -9.21
CA LEU A 129 8.54 -5.75 -9.70
C LEU A 129 10.05 -5.70 -9.95
N LYS A 130 10.86 -6.60 -9.34
CA LYS A 130 12.33 -6.60 -9.45
C LYS A 130 12.86 -6.65 -10.88
N ASP A 131 12.15 -7.36 -11.76
CA ASP A 131 12.57 -7.57 -13.14
C ASP A 131 11.83 -6.65 -14.13
N THR A 132 11.25 -5.53 -13.63
CA THR A 132 10.42 -4.63 -14.43
C THR A 132 10.79 -3.16 -14.17
N ASN A 133 10.49 -2.31 -15.14
CA ASN A 133 10.62 -0.87 -14.99
C ASN A 133 9.23 -0.26 -14.74
N GLU A 134 8.67 -0.49 -13.54
CA GLU A 134 7.34 0.01 -13.13
C GLU A 134 7.47 0.84 -11.84
N PRO A 135 8.14 2.01 -11.89
CA PRO A 135 8.49 2.78 -10.69
C PRO A 135 7.26 3.27 -9.92
N TYR A 136 6.15 3.61 -10.57
CA TYR A 136 4.94 4.03 -9.88
C TYR A 136 4.39 2.94 -8.95
N TYR A 137 4.29 1.69 -9.44
CA TYR A 137 3.81 0.57 -8.62
C TYR A 137 4.79 0.17 -7.53
N ALA A 138 6.09 0.29 -7.79
CA ALA A 138 7.12 0.10 -6.78
C ALA A 138 6.99 1.15 -5.66
N GLY A 139 6.78 2.41 -6.02
CA GLY A 139 6.53 3.49 -5.06
C GLY A 139 5.32 3.22 -4.16
N LEU A 140 4.18 2.84 -4.76
CA LEU A 140 2.98 2.46 -4.01
C LEU A 140 3.24 1.29 -3.03
N LEU A 141 3.92 0.27 -3.52
CA LEU A 141 4.26 -0.91 -2.72
C LEU A 141 5.14 -0.55 -1.52
N TYR A 142 6.25 0.17 -1.76
CA TYR A 142 7.17 0.54 -0.69
C TYR A 142 6.53 1.48 0.33
N SER A 143 5.61 2.36 -0.08
CA SER A 143 4.80 3.15 0.86
C SER A 143 4.00 2.23 1.80
N GLN A 144 3.34 1.21 1.28
CA GLN A 144 2.53 0.30 2.11
C GLN A 144 3.39 -0.56 3.06
N ILE A 145 4.55 -1.04 2.59
CA ILE A 145 5.47 -1.77 3.47
C ILE A 145 6.02 -0.83 4.55
N GLY A 146 6.35 0.41 4.17
CA GLY A 146 6.77 1.45 5.11
C GLY A 146 5.73 1.73 6.20
N GLU A 147 4.46 1.85 5.84
CA GLU A 147 3.33 2.02 6.78
C GLU A 147 3.23 0.82 7.75
N VAL A 148 3.40 -0.42 7.28
CA VAL A 148 3.40 -1.60 8.14
C VAL A 148 4.52 -1.54 9.17
N TYR A 149 5.74 -1.13 8.77
CA TYR A 149 6.86 -0.98 9.71
C TYR A 149 6.69 0.22 10.65
N TYR A 150 6.12 1.32 10.15
CA TYR A 150 5.80 2.50 10.96
C TYR A 150 4.80 2.17 12.08
N ASP A 151 3.74 1.45 11.75
CA ASP A 151 2.75 0.96 12.71
C ASP A 151 3.36 0.07 13.81
N GLN A 152 4.45 -0.63 13.48
CA GLN A 152 5.21 -1.44 14.44
C GLN A 152 6.29 -0.64 15.20
N MET A 153 6.28 0.68 15.09
CA MET A 153 7.29 1.56 15.68
C MET A 153 8.73 1.24 15.22
N ASN A 154 8.90 0.48 14.13
CA ASN A 154 10.20 0.25 13.51
C ASN A 154 10.48 1.38 12.51
N TYR A 155 10.69 2.57 13.07
CA TYR A 155 10.83 3.80 12.30
C TYR A 155 12.06 3.81 11.38
N SER A 156 13.13 3.10 11.73
CA SER A 156 14.31 2.97 10.87
C SER A 156 13.98 2.22 9.57
N ARG A 157 13.27 1.09 9.64
CA ARG A 157 12.82 0.36 8.45
C ARG A 157 11.73 1.12 7.70
N ALA A 158 10.79 1.74 8.41
CA ALA A 158 9.78 2.59 7.80
C ALA A 158 10.41 3.70 6.95
N TYR A 159 11.39 4.42 7.51
CA TYR A 159 12.17 5.44 6.79
C TYR A 159 12.83 4.88 5.52
N HIS A 160 13.45 3.70 5.61
CA HIS A 160 14.08 3.06 4.45
C HIS A 160 13.06 2.82 3.33
N TYR A 161 11.91 2.20 3.63
CA TYR A 161 10.89 1.92 2.63
C TYR A 161 10.22 3.19 2.09
N PHE A 162 9.95 4.19 2.92
CA PHE A 162 9.45 5.48 2.44
C PHE A 162 10.45 6.21 1.55
N ARG A 163 11.76 6.08 1.81
CA ARG A 163 12.79 6.61 0.93
C ARG A 163 12.78 5.91 -0.44
N GLU A 164 12.67 4.59 -0.46
CA GLU A 164 12.53 3.85 -1.71
C GLU A 164 11.24 4.23 -2.44
N ALA A 165 10.13 4.43 -1.72
CA ALA A 165 8.88 4.91 -2.30
C ALA A 165 9.05 6.28 -2.96
N ARG A 166 9.64 7.25 -2.25
CA ARG A 166 9.94 8.58 -2.78
C ARG A 166 10.80 8.52 -4.05
N ASN A 167 11.88 7.74 -4.03
CA ASN A 167 12.77 7.61 -5.18
C ASN A 167 12.06 7.06 -6.40
N ASN A 168 11.19 6.05 -6.20
CA ASN A 168 10.40 5.46 -7.27
C ASN A 168 9.31 6.40 -7.79
N PHE A 169 8.65 7.18 -6.93
CA PHE A 169 7.68 8.18 -7.38
C PHE A 169 8.33 9.32 -8.15
N ARG A 170 9.55 9.75 -7.77
CA ARG A 170 10.35 10.69 -8.55
C ARG A 170 10.68 10.14 -9.93
N GLN A 171 11.09 8.87 -10.02
CA GLN A 171 11.38 8.18 -11.27
C GLN A 171 10.13 8.02 -12.18
N ALA A 172 8.94 8.01 -11.57
CA ALA A 172 7.64 7.96 -12.24
C ALA A 172 7.07 9.35 -12.56
N ASP A 173 7.81 10.43 -12.33
CA ASP A 173 7.38 11.82 -12.49
C ASP A 173 6.08 12.14 -11.72
N ASN A 174 5.86 11.45 -10.57
CA ASN A 174 4.69 11.64 -9.74
C ASN A 174 5.02 12.44 -8.48
N THR A 175 5.14 13.77 -8.65
CA THR A 175 5.53 14.69 -7.58
C THR A 175 4.57 14.68 -6.39
N ARG A 176 3.28 14.41 -6.61
CA ARG A 176 2.31 14.35 -5.52
C ARG A 176 2.59 13.20 -4.55
N GLU A 177 2.80 12.00 -5.07
CA GLU A 177 3.12 10.83 -4.25
C GLU A 177 4.56 10.92 -3.70
N GLU A 178 5.49 11.55 -4.43
CA GLU A 178 6.84 11.89 -3.94
C GLU A 178 6.77 12.79 -2.70
N THR A 179 5.96 13.86 -2.75
CA THR A 179 5.73 14.77 -1.62
C THR A 179 5.16 14.01 -0.42
N LYS A 180 4.15 13.15 -0.65
CA LYS A 180 3.57 12.32 0.41
C LYS A 180 4.62 11.40 1.04
N ALA A 181 5.40 10.69 0.23
CA ALA A 181 6.46 9.81 0.74
C ALA A 181 7.54 10.59 1.52
N THR A 182 7.80 11.84 1.14
CA THR A 182 8.70 12.73 1.88
C THR A 182 8.12 13.09 3.26
N LEU A 183 6.82 13.33 3.37
CA LEU A 183 6.11 13.51 4.65
C LEU A 183 6.19 12.25 5.51
N ASP A 184 5.98 11.07 4.93
CA ASP A 184 6.04 9.79 5.65
C ASP A 184 7.48 9.52 6.17
N MET A 185 8.52 9.87 5.38
CA MET A 185 9.92 9.86 5.83
C MET A 185 10.15 10.81 7.00
N ALA A 186 9.60 12.02 6.93
CA ALA A 186 9.72 13.01 7.99
C ALA A 186 9.07 12.52 9.29
N ALA A 187 7.88 11.93 9.20
CA ALA A 187 7.19 11.35 10.35
C ALA A 187 7.98 10.18 10.98
N ALA A 188 8.55 9.29 10.18
CA ALA A 188 9.42 8.22 10.68
C ALA A 188 10.68 8.76 11.36
N THR A 189 11.27 9.84 10.81
CA THR A 189 12.45 10.51 11.37
C THR A 189 12.12 11.22 12.68
N PHE A 190 10.97 11.92 12.74
CA PHE A 190 10.50 12.57 13.97
C PHE A 190 10.32 11.56 15.10
N ASN A 191 9.67 10.42 14.84
CA ASN A 191 9.47 9.37 15.84
C ASN A 191 10.77 8.64 16.21
N SER A 192 11.81 8.69 15.38
CA SER A 192 13.18 8.27 15.71
C SER A 192 13.94 9.31 16.55
N LYS A 193 13.30 10.44 16.91
CA LYS A 193 13.86 11.55 17.71
C LYS A 193 14.98 12.34 17.01
N ASP A 194 15.13 12.23 15.70
CA ASP A 194 16.04 13.07 14.90
C ASP A 194 15.27 14.32 14.41
N MET A 195 15.12 15.28 15.34
CA MET A 195 14.29 16.48 15.16
C MET A 195 14.80 17.37 14.03
N GLU A 196 16.11 17.50 13.87
CA GLU A 196 16.70 18.38 12.86
C GLU A 196 16.46 17.84 11.44
N LYS A 197 16.71 16.55 11.24
CA LYS A 197 16.45 15.89 9.97
C LYS A 197 14.94 15.86 9.64
N ALA A 198 14.08 15.63 10.64
CA ALA A 198 12.63 15.69 10.45
C ALA A 198 12.18 17.08 10.00
N MET A 199 12.72 18.14 10.61
CA MET A 199 12.43 19.53 10.23
C MET A 199 12.79 19.79 8.75
N GLY A 200 13.99 19.38 8.32
CA GLY A 200 14.41 19.51 6.92
C GLY A 200 13.52 18.76 5.95
N LEU A 201 13.06 17.54 6.30
CA LEU A 201 12.17 16.76 5.46
C LEU A 201 10.75 17.35 5.38
N TYR A 202 10.20 17.83 6.50
CA TYR A 202 8.89 18.52 6.49
C TYR A 202 8.94 19.82 5.70
N SER A 203 10.03 20.60 5.80
CA SER A 203 10.23 21.81 4.99
C SER A 203 10.32 21.48 3.51
N ALA A 204 11.11 20.46 3.13
CA ALA A 204 11.20 20.04 1.74
C ALA A 204 9.86 19.54 1.18
N ALA A 205 9.05 18.86 1.98
CA ALA A 205 7.70 18.46 1.59
C ALA A 205 6.76 19.66 1.42
N LEU A 206 6.91 20.69 2.27
CA LEU A 206 6.16 21.95 2.15
C LEU A 206 6.52 22.68 0.86
N ASP A 207 7.81 22.81 0.55
CA ASP A 207 8.29 23.46 -0.67
C ASP A 207 7.73 22.79 -1.93
N LEU A 208 7.80 21.45 -2.00
CA LEU A 208 7.22 20.68 -3.10
C LEU A 208 5.69 20.85 -3.19
N ALA A 209 5.01 20.88 -2.06
CA ALA A 209 3.57 21.06 -2.02
C ALA A 209 3.15 22.46 -2.48
N ASP A 210 3.90 23.50 -2.11
CA ASP A 210 3.65 24.88 -2.51
C ASP A 210 3.91 25.07 -4.01
N GLU A 211 5.03 24.57 -4.52
CA GLU A 211 5.40 24.66 -5.95
C GLU A 211 4.32 24.06 -6.85
N HIS A 212 3.75 22.92 -6.44
CA HIS A 212 2.76 22.17 -7.22
C HIS A 212 1.31 22.41 -6.78
N LYS A 213 1.07 23.33 -5.83
CA LYS A 213 -0.27 23.68 -5.30
C LYS A 213 -1.03 22.49 -4.72
N TYR A 214 -0.32 21.65 -3.96
CA TYR A 214 -0.92 20.52 -3.25
C TYR A 214 -1.39 20.94 -1.85
N ASP A 215 -2.48 21.70 -1.76
CA ASP A 215 -2.97 22.35 -0.53
C ASP A 215 -3.06 21.39 0.67
N LYS A 216 -3.54 20.15 0.45
CA LYS A 216 -3.67 19.17 1.52
C LYS A 216 -2.30 18.72 2.07
N LEU A 217 -1.29 18.60 1.21
CA LEU A 217 0.05 18.20 1.61
C LEU A 217 0.80 19.36 2.26
N ALA A 218 0.62 20.58 1.74
CA ALA A 218 1.14 21.79 2.36
C ALA A 218 0.57 21.95 3.80
N LYS A 219 -0.74 21.78 3.96
CA LYS A 219 -1.37 21.79 5.28
C LYS A 219 -0.82 20.73 6.22
N ALA A 220 -0.65 19.50 5.76
CA ALA A 220 -0.05 18.43 6.55
C ALA A 220 1.39 18.76 6.96
N SER A 221 2.21 19.32 6.05
CA SER A 221 3.57 19.77 6.36
C SER A 221 3.58 20.85 7.46
N LEU A 222 2.72 21.86 7.32
CA LEU A 222 2.60 22.95 8.29
C LEU A 222 2.17 22.46 9.67
N THR A 223 1.20 21.55 9.74
CA THR A 223 0.75 20.92 10.99
C THR A 223 1.89 20.20 11.71
N ASN A 224 2.64 19.37 10.96
CA ASN A 224 3.75 18.63 11.53
C ASN A 224 4.93 19.54 11.93
N LEU A 225 5.20 20.61 11.19
CA LEU A 225 6.20 21.60 11.56
C LEU A 225 5.81 22.30 12.87
N ALA A 226 4.54 22.69 13.05
CA ALA A 226 4.06 23.28 14.30
C ALA A 226 4.36 22.38 15.50
N SER A 227 3.97 21.10 15.41
CA SER A 227 4.22 20.10 16.46
C SER A 227 5.71 19.92 16.74
N LEU A 228 6.53 19.87 15.68
CA LEU A 228 7.96 19.70 15.80
C LEU A 228 8.64 20.90 16.47
N TYR A 229 8.23 22.15 16.16
CA TYR A 229 8.73 23.33 16.86
C TYR A 229 8.39 23.30 18.36
N VAL A 230 7.18 22.90 18.73
CA VAL A 230 6.78 22.77 20.14
C VAL A 230 7.62 21.70 20.85
N VAL A 231 7.73 20.50 20.26
CA VAL A 231 8.44 19.35 20.87
C VAL A 231 9.95 19.60 20.96
N SER A 232 10.54 20.28 19.97
CA SER A 232 11.98 20.60 19.98
C SER A 232 12.36 21.71 20.95
N GLY A 233 11.37 22.40 21.54
CA GLY A 233 11.62 23.55 22.43
C GLY A 233 12.25 24.75 21.72
N LYS A 234 12.27 24.79 20.40
CA LYS A 234 12.77 25.94 19.64
C LYS A 234 11.82 27.14 19.81
N LYS A 235 12.27 28.13 20.58
CA LYS A 235 11.46 29.32 20.90
C LYS A 235 11.29 30.30 19.72
N GLN A 236 12.10 30.19 18.69
CA GLN A 236 12.06 31.08 17.55
C GLN A 236 11.55 30.31 16.32
N ILE A 237 10.28 30.53 15.99
CA ILE A 237 9.68 30.13 14.72
C ILE A 237 9.65 31.36 13.79
N PRO A 238 10.00 31.23 12.50
CA PRO A 238 9.85 32.32 11.55
C PRO A 238 8.41 32.86 11.53
N HIS A 239 8.26 34.17 11.52
CA HIS A 239 6.94 34.82 11.66
C HIS A 239 5.98 34.45 10.52
N ASP A 240 6.49 34.41 9.29
CA ASP A 240 5.76 34.01 8.10
C ASP A 240 5.29 32.55 8.18
N LEU A 241 6.14 31.63 8.65
CA LEU A 241 5.80 30.24 8.87
C LEU A 241 4.69 30.08 9.92
N LEU A 242 4.82 30.81 11.05
CA LEU A 242 3.80 30.79 12.10
C LEU A 242 2.44 31.30 11.59
N GLN A 243 2.44 32.39 10.81
CA GLN A 243 1.22 32.92 10.20
C GLN A 243 0.58 31.92 9.23
N ARG A 244 1.38 31.25 8.41
CA ARG A 244 0.90 30.19 7.51
C ARG A 244 0.29 29.02 8.27
N ILE A 245 0.93 28.57 9.35
CA ILE A 245 0.40 27.52 10.23
C ILE A 245 -0.96 27.92 10.79
N GLU A 246 -1.09 29.12 11.32
CA GLU A 246 -2.36 29.63 11.87
C GLU A 246 -3.48 29.67 10.81
N LEU A 247 -3.16 30.13 9.60
CA LEU A 247 -4.12 30.16 8.50
C LEU A 247 -4.54 28.75 8.08
N SER A 248 -3.61 27.80 8.09
CA SER A 248 -3.89 26.40 7.74
C SER A 248 -4.77 25.66 8.75
N ALA A 249 -4.75 26.10 10.00
CA ALA A 249 -5.47 25.48 11.12
C ALA A 249 -6.96 25.85 11.23
N ARG A 250 -7.46 26.77 10.41
CA ARG A 250 -8.85 27.29 10.47
C ARG A 250 -9.90 26.33 9.90
N HIS A 251 -9.93 25.07 10.38
CA HIS A 251 -10.94 24.09 9.99
C HIS A 251 -11.36 23.27 11.22
N ASP A 252 -12.65 22.97 11.33
CA ASP A 252 -13.23 22.15 12.40
C ASP A 252 -12.88 20.66 12.20
N THR A 253 -11.64 20.31 12.46
CA THR A 253 -11.12 18.95 12.38
C THR A 253 -10.18 18.68 13.56
N LEU A 254 -10.04 17.40 13.93
CA LEU A 254 -9.10 16.97 14.96
C LEU A 254 -7.68 17.54 14.71
N TYR A 255 -7.17 17.40 13.48
CA TYR A 255 -5.85 17.92 13.09
C TYR A 255 -5.78 19.46 13.13
N GLY A 256 -6.86 20.14 12.78
CA GLY A 256 -6.95 21.60 12.89
C GLY A 256 -6.83 22.07 14.32
N TYR A 257 -7.55 21.43 15.25
CA TYR A 257 -7.47 21.75 16.67
C TYR A 257 -6.11 21.42 17.27
N HIS A 258 -5.48 20.28 16.92
CA HIS A 258 -4.10 19.99 17.33
C HIS A 258 -3.12 21.10 16.89
N THR A 259 -3.24 21.55 15.63
CA THR A 259 -2.40 22.65 15.13
C THR A 259 -2.63 23.94 15.92
N LEU A 260 -3.88 24.26 16.25
CA LEU A 260 -4.21 25.44 17.08
C LEU A 260 -3.67 25.31 18.51
N VAL A 261 -3.67 24.11 19.09
CA VAL A 261 -2.99 23.86 20.37
C VAL A 261 -1.50 24.19 20.25
N ASP A 262 -0.81 23.64 19.25
CA ASP A 262 0.62 23.87 19.05
C ASP A 262 0.95 25.35 18.82
N VAL A 263 0.18 26.06 18.00
CA VAL A 263 0.30 27.52 17.81
C VAL A 263 0.18 28.27 19.13
N ASN A 264 -0.81 27.92 19.96
CA ASN A 264 -1.02 28.60 21.23
C ASN A 264 0.07 28.27 22.26
N LEU A 265 0.62 27.05 22.23
CA LEU A 265 1.82 26.71 23.03
C LEU A 265 3.05 27.52 22.58
N LEU A 266 3.28 27.67 21.28
CA LEU A 266 4.36 28.50 20.73
C LEU A 266 4.23 29.98 21.16
N LYS A 267 2.99 30.48 21.28
CA LYS A 267 2.68 31.82 21.74
C LYS A 267 2.55 31.95 23.27
N ASN A 268 2.81 30.88 24.01
CA ASN A 268 2.64 30.81 25.48
C ASN A 268 1.23 31.16 25.98
N ARG A 269 0.20 30.82 25.20
CA ARG A 269 -1.23 31.07 25.50
C ARG A 269 -1.89 29.78 26.02
N ILE A 270 -1.60 29.44 27.28
CA ILE A 270 -1.95 28.16 27.89
C ILE A 270 -3.47 27.92 27.91
N ASP A 271 -4.29 28.91 28.28
CA ASP A 271 -5.75 28.76 28.38
C ASP A 271 -6.39 28.53 26.99
N SER A 272 -5.90 29.24 25.97
CA SER A 272 -6.30 28.95 24.57
C SER A 272 -5.91 27.57 24.11
N ALA A 273 -4.72 27.11 24.49
CA ALA A 273 -4.27 25.73 24.18
C ALA A 273 -5.20 24.69 24.83
N ARG A 274 -5.59 24.88 26.10
CA ARG A 274 -6.56 24.01 26.78
C ARG A 274 -7.93 24.02 26.11
N TYR A 275 -8.40 25.20 25.69
CA TYR A 275 -9.66 25.31 24.97
C TYR A 275 -9.70 24.52 23.69
N TYR A 276 -8.63 24.64 22.85
CA TYR A 276 -8.55 23.88 21.60
C TYR A 276 -8.31 22.39 21.81
N LEU A 277 -7.63 21.98 22.89
CA LEU A 277 -7.52 20.58 23.28
C LEU A 277 -8.91 19.98 23.59
N ALA A 278 -9.72 20.67 24.38
CA ALA A 278 -11.09 20.23 24.69
C ALA A 278 -11.95 20.06 23.42
N LEU A 279 -11.78 20.94 22.42
CA LEU A 279 -12.42 20.77 21.11
C LEU A 279 -11.88 19.57 20.35
N ALA A 280 -10.56 19.32 20.36
CA ALA A 280 -9.95 18.15 19.75
C ALA A 280 -10.47 16.84 20.35
N GLU A 281 -10.67 16.77 21.66
CA GLU A 281 -11.21 15.60 22.36
C GLU A 281 -12.61 15.21 21.85
N THR A 282 -13.44 16.16 21.43
CA THR A 282 -14.77 15.86 20.86
C THR A 282 -14.71 15.18 19.48
N HIS A 283 -13.56 15.19 18.82
CA HIS A 283 -13.33 14.62 17.49
C HIS A 283 -12.48 13.33 17.50
N SER A 284 -12.09 12.89 18.69
CA SER A 284 -11.32 11.64 18.86
C SER A 284 -12.19 10.42 18.54
N THR A 285 -11.68 9.50 17.74
CA THR A 285 -12.43 8.34 17.26
C THR A 285 -11.80 7.01 17.66
N ASP A 286 -10.52 6.98 18.01
CA ASP A 286 -9.81 5.75 18.34
C ASP A 286 -8.76 5.92 19.46
N ILE A 287 -8.17 4.80 19.89
CA ILE A 287 -7.17 4.77 20.97
C ILE A 287 -5.87 5.51 20.59
N ARG A 288 -5.53 5.66 19.32
CA ARG A 288 -4.35 6.40 18.86
C ARG A 288 -4.60 7.90 19.01
N ASP A 289 -5.76 8.36 18.56
CA ASP A 289 -6.19 9.75 18.78
C ASP A 289 -6.17 10.10 20.28
N MET A 290 -6.70 9.19 21.12
CA MET A 290 -6.71 9.37 22.58
C MET A 290 -5.28 9.47 23.16
N ALA A 291 -4.35 8.64 22.68
CA ALA A 291 -2.96 8.71 23.12
C ALA A 291 -2.32 10.06 22.72
N ASP A 292 -2.52 10.51 21.47
CA ASP A 292 -1.99 11.78 20.99
C ASP A 292 -2.57 12.98 21.78
N LEU A 293 -3.84 12.93 22.14
CA LEU A 293 -4.49 13.93 22.98
C LEU A 293 -3.92 13.96 24.42
N GLN A 294 -3.64 12.80 25.03
CA GLN A 294 -3.02 12.75 26.35
C GLN A 294 -1.57 13.29 26.32
N TYR A 295 -0.81 12.99 25.27
CA TYR A 295 0.52 13.59 25.09
C TYR A 295 0.44 15.10 24.89
N THR A 296 -0.56 15.59 24.16
CA THR A 296 -0.80 17.01 23.95
C THR A 296 -1.21 17.69 25.27
N ALA A 297 -2.08 17.06 26.07
CA ALA A 297 -2.45 17.53 27.41
C ALA A 297 -1.23 17.62 28.33
N TYR A 298 -0.34 16.58 28.30
CA TYR A 298 0.92 16.61 29.03
C TYR A 298 1.77 17.85 28.66
N ARG A 299 1.93 18.15 27.36
CA ARG A 299 2.74 19.31 26.92
C ARG A 299 2.15 20.63 27.42
N ILE A 300 0.85 20.79 27.43
CA ILE A 300 0.15 21.98 27.94
C ILE A 300 0.44 22.14 29.44
N GLU A 301 0.20 21.09 30.24
CA GLU A 301 0.37 21.14 31.68
C GLU A 301 1.85 21.30 32.12
N ALA A 302 2.76 20.68 31.38
CA ALA A 302 4.21 20.84 31.58
C ALA A 302 4.65 22.29 31.32
N GLN A 303 4.17 22.91 30.23
CA GLN A 303 4.46 24.33 29.93
C GLN A 303 3.82 25.27 30.96
N ALA A 304 2.63 24.93 31.47
CA ALA A 304 1.95 25.63 32.53
C ALA A 304 2.61 25.46 33.91
N ARG A 305 3.67 24.62 34.02
CA ARG A 305 4.35 24.21 35.26
C ARG A 305 3.43 23.50 36.27
N ASN A 306 2.32 22.94 35.79
CA ASN A 306 1.43 22.09 36.59
C ASN A 306 1.92 20.64 36.54
N PHE A 307 2.98 20.35 37.28
CA PHE A 307 3.69 19.06 37.19
C PHE A 307 2.85 17.88 37.65
N GLU A 308 1.92 18.07 38.59
CA GLU A 308 1.01 16.99 39.04
C GLU A 308 0.13 16.51 37.88
N LYS A 309 -0.60 17.44 37.23
CA LYS A 309 -1.43 17.11 36.08
C LYS A 309 -0.61 16.61 34.90
N ALA A 310 0.57 17.20 34.66
CA ALA A 310 1.47 16.74 33.61
C ALA A 310 1.87 15.26 33.84
N THR A 311 2.20 14.87 35.08
CA THR A 311 2.52 13.50 35.44
C THR A 311 1.34 12.54 35.22
N GLU A 312 0.13 12.93 35.59
CA GLU A 312 -1.09 12.17 35.30
C GLU A 312 -1.26 11.92 33.80
N LYS A 313 -1.15 12.97 32.99
CA LYS A 313 -1.36 12.88 31.53
C LYS A 313 -0.30 12.03 30.82
N ILE A 314 0.97 12.16 31.22
CA ILE A 314 2.03 11.33 30.62
C ILE A 314 1.90 9.85 31.01
N HIS A 315 1.46 9.53 32.24
CA HIS A 315 1.16 8.16 32.65
C HIS A 315 0.03 7.56 31.80
N HIS A 316 -1.04 8.34 31.56
CA HIS A 316 -2.15 7.88 30.73
C HIS A 316 -1.70 7.66 29.27
N TYR A 317 -0.89 8.57 28.72
CA TYR A 317 -0.26 8.37 27.40
C TYR A 317 0.56 7.08 27.34
N ILE A 318 1.42 6.82 28.33
CA ILE A 318 2.24 5.61 28.41
C ILE A 318 1.34 4.37 28.43
N TYR A 319 0.28 4.36 29.23
CA TYR A 319 -0.65 3.25 29.31
C TYR A 319 -1.33 2.95 27.96
N LEU A 320 -1.79 3.99 27.24
CA LEU A 320 -2.42 3.82 25.94
C LEU A 320 -1.42 3.35 24.88
N THR A 321 -0.21 3.91 24.86
CA THR A 321 0.85 3.51 23.92
C THR A 321 1.36 2.10 24.19
N ASP A 322 1.45 1.68 25.45
CA ASP A 322 1.77 0.30 25.82
C ASP A 322 0.72 -0.68 25.29
N SER A 323 -0.56 -0.33 25.38
CA SER A 323 -1.65 -1.13 24.83
C SER A 323 -1.56 -1.26 23.31
N LEU A 324 -1.31 -0.15 22.61
CA LEU A 324 -1.07 -0.13 21.16
C LEU A 324 0.16 -0.96 20.78
N THR A 325 1.24 -0.82 21.53
CA THR A 325 2.49 -1.56 21.31
C THR A 325 2.28 -3.06 21.46
N ARG A 326 1.61 -3.50 22.52
CA ARG A 326 1.28 -4.94 22.72
C ARG A 326 0.42 -5.48 21.59
N SER A 327 -0.59 -4.75 21.16
CA SER A 327 -1.41 -5.13 20.00
C SER A 327 -0.59 -5.25 18.71
N ASN A 328 0.35 -4.34 18.49
CA ASN A 328 1.22 -4.35 17.31
C ASN A 328 2.32 -5.42 17.38
N MET A 329 2.80 -5.79 18.59
CA MET A 329 3.81 -6.83 18.80
C MET A 329 3.31 -8.26 18.61
N GLN A 330 2.01 -8.50 18.56
CA GLN A 330 1.44 -9.84 18.21
C GLN A 330 1.90 -10.29 16.83
N PHE A 331 2.43 -9.38 16.05
CA PHE A 331 2.96 -9.60 14.72
C PHE A 331 4.30 -8.89 14.54
N SER A 332 5.32 -9.59 14.06
CA SER A 332 6.61 -9.00 13.67
C SER A 332 6.76 -9.01 12.15
N ALA A 333 6.75 -7.85 11.51
CA ALA A 333 6.97 -7.71 10.06
C ALA A 333 8.31 -8.32 9.64
N GLY A 334 9.36 -8.13 10.44
CA GLY A 334 10.67 -8.72 10.18
C GLY A 334 10.68 -10.25 10.24
N MET A 335 9.85 -10.87 11.08
CA MET A 335 9.69 -12.32 11.09
C MET A 335 8.97 -12.82 9.84
N VAL A 336 7.88 -12.17 9.45
CA VAL A 336 7.12 -12.54 8.23
C VAL A 336 8.00 -12.40 7.00
N GLU A 337 8.75 -11.31 6.89
CA GLU A 337 9.69 -11.08 5.80
C GLU A 337 10.75 -12.21 5.73
N ARG A 338 11.40 -12.51 6.86
CA ARG A 338 12.40 -13.58 6.95
C ARG A 338 11.82 -14.94 6.60
N ASP A 339 10.63 -15.27 7.12
CA ASP A 339 10.00 -16.57 6.87
C ASP A 339 9.57 -16.69 5.39
N TYR A 340 9.05 -15.61 4.79
CA TYR A 340 8.73 -15.55 3.37
C TYR A 340 9.98 -15.86 2.51
N PHE A 341 11.09 -15.17 2.75
CA PHE A 341 12.32 -15.42 2.00
C PHE A 341 12.90 -16.81 2.24
N LYS A 342 12.82 -17.33 3.47
CA LYS A 342 13.25 -18.70 3.80
C LYS A 342 12.44 -19.78 3.09
N GLU A 343 11.11 -19.65 3.08
CA GLU A 343 10.22 -20.55 2.33
C GLU A 343 10.53 -20.50 0.83
N ARG A 344 10.72 -19.30 0.30
CA ARG A 344 11.06 -19.10 -1.11
C ARG A 344 12.39 -19.73 -1.49
N THR A 345 13.40 -19.55 -0.66
CA THR A 345 14.72 -20.16 -0.90
C THR A 345 14.62 -21.68 -0.92
N LYS A 346 13.89 -22.29 0.01
CA LYS A 346 13.62 -23.73 0.02
C LYS A 346 12.91 -24.17 -1.25
N PHE A 347 11.90 -23.41 -1.69
CA PHE A 347 11.15 -23.75 -2.90
C PHE A 347 12.00 -23.62 -4.17
N ALA A 348 12.88 -22.61 -4.24
CA ALA A 348 13.83 -22.44 -5.33
C ALA A 348 14.84 -23.61 -5.38
N GLN A 349 15.39 -24.01 -4.23
CA GLN A 349 16.28 -25.18 -4.12
C GLN A 349 15.59 -26.47 -4.55
N TYR A 350 14.32 -26.67 -4.14
CA TYR A 350 13.54 -27.83 -4.56
C TYR A 350 13.30 -27.86 -6.08
N ARG A 351 12.97 -26.71 -6.69
CA ARG A 351 12.82 -26.61 -8.16
C ARG A 351 14.12 -26.89 -8.90
N MET A 352 15.24 -26.36 -8.41
CA MET A 352 16.55 -26.65 -9.00
C MET A 352 16.88 -28.14 -8.94
N LYS A 353 16.70 -28.78 -7.77
CA LYS A 353 16.93 -30.22 -7.59
C LYS A 353 16.04 -31.03 -8.53
N ASN A 354 14.76 -30.72 -8.65
CA ASN A 354 13.86 -31.39 -9.58
C ASN A 354 14.32 -31.22 -11.06
N ARG A 355 14.70 -30.00 -11.44
CA ARG A 355 15.21 -29.72 -12.78
C ARG A 355 16.43 -30.59 -13.10
N THR A 356 17.40 -30.66 -12.20
CA THR A 356 18.58 -31.51 -12.37
C THR A 356 18.22 -32.99 -12.53
N VAL A 357 17.24 -33.47 -11.73
CA VAL A 357 16.74 -34.85 -11.87
C VAL A 357 16.13 -35.09 -13.25
N TRP A 358 15.33 -34.17 -13.76
CA TRP A 358 14.77 -34.28 -15.11
C TRP A 358 15.80 -34.17 -16.20
N GLU A 359 16.83 -33.34 -16.09
CA GLU A 359 17.93 -33.23 -17.03
C GLU A 359 18.72 -34.55 -17.09
N ILE A 360 19.00 -35.19 -15.96
CA ILE A 360 19.63 -36.51 -15.88
C ILE A 360 18.75 -37.59 -16.52
N ALA A 361 17.43 -37.58 -16.22
CA ALA A 361 16.50 -38.56 -16.78
C ALA A 361 16.39 -38.45 -18.32
N ILE A 362 16.35 -37.23 -18.86
CA ILE A 362 16.35 -36.99 -20.31
C ILE A 362 17.67 -37.46 -20.95
N ALA A 363 18.82 -37.15 -20.34
CA ALA A 363 20.12 -37.62 -20.82
C ALA A 363 20.18 -39.14 -20.84
N ALA A 364 19.75 -39.83 -19.78
CA ALA A 364 19.70 -41.29 -19.73
C ALA A 364 18.78 -41.89 -20.82
N ALA A 365 17.59 -41.28 -21.03
CA ALA A 365 16.68 -41.73 -22.09
C ALA A 365 17.28 -41.56 -23.50
N THR A 366 17.98 -40.45 -23.76
CA THR A 366 18.65 -40.19 -25.03
C THR A 366 19.77 -41.20 -25.26
N PHE A 367 20.61 -41.51 -24.25
CA PHE A 367 21.62 -42.56 -24.35
C PHE A 367 21.01 -43.94 -24.64
N PHE A 368 19.89 -44.25 -24.01
CA PHE A 368 19.20 -45.54 -24.25
C PHE A 368 18.66 -45.63 -25.69
N ILE A 369 18.05 -44.55 -26.21
CA ILE A 369 17.58 -44.52 -27.61
C ILE A 369 18.72 -44.67 -28.60
N ILE A 370 19.85 -43.99 -28.38
CA ILE A 370 21.06 -44.11 -29.20
C ILE A 370 21.59 -45.56 -29.16
N GLY A 371 21.63 -46.19 -27.99
CA GLY A 371 22.02 -47.58 -27.82
C GLY A 371 21.16 -48.57 -28.62
N ILE A 372 19.82 -48.36 -28.56
CA ILE A 372 18.87 -49.17 -29.36
C ILE A 372 19.11 -48.95 -30.87
N ALA A 373 19.24 -47.72 -31.32
CA ALA A 373 19.48 -47.39 -32.72
C ALA A 373 20.80 -48.05 -33.23
N TRP A 374 21.86 -47.95 -32.45
CA TRP A 374 23.14 -48.58 -32.73
C TRP A 374 23.02 -50.09 -32.79
N TYR A 375 22.31 -50.73 -31.86
CA TYR A 375 22.06 -52.18 -31.87
C TYR A 375 21.30 -52.61 -33.13
N ILE A 376 20.26 -51.90 -33.54
CA ILE A 376 19.48 -52.14 -34.74
C ILE A 376 20.41 -52.07 -36.02
N VAL A 377 21.18 -50.98 -36.10
CA VAL A 377 22.14 -50.82 -37.23
C VAL A 377 23.15 -51.96 -37.26
N ARG A 378 23.72 -52.35 -36.12
CA ARG A 378 24.65 -53.45 -36.00
C ARG A 378 24.03 -54.77 -36.41
N GLN A 379 22.79 -55.03 -36.03
CA GLN A 379 22.05 -56.25 -36.44
C GLN A 379 21.79 -56.27 -37.97
N ARG A 380 21.43 -55.16 -38.57
CA ARG A 380 21.24 -55.02 -40.01
C ARG A 380 22.53 -55.26 -40.77
N LEU A 381 23.66 -54.76 -40.33
CA LEU A 381 24.97 -54.97 -40.93
C LEU A 381 25.42 -56.42 -40.81
N ARG A 382 25.12 -57.13 -39.72
CA ARG A 382 25.39 -58.60 -39.60
C ARG A 382 24.54 -59.37 -40.57
N MET A 383 23.26 -59.16 -40.70
CA MET A 383 22.36 -59.83 -41.63
C MET A 383 22.76 -59.59 -43.12
N GLN A 384 23.31 -58.41 -43.44
CA GLN A 384 23.87 -58.20 -44.81
C GLN A 384 25.13 -58.94 -45.04
N ARG A 385 26.04 -59.15 -44.06
CA ARG A 385 27.28 -59.89 -44.16
C ARG A 385 27.01 -61.37 -44.29
N ASP A 386 25.94 -61.88 -43.70
CA ASP A 386 25.56 -63.31 -43.77
C ASP A 386 24.83 -63.69 -45.10
N ARG A 387 24.51 -62.66 -45.94
CA ARG A 387 23.90 -62.83 -47.26
C ARG A 387 24.87 -62.71 -48.44
N THR A 388 26.11 -62.31 -48.18
CA THR A 388 27.21 -62.29 -49.16
C THR A 388 28.14 -63.44 -48.94
#